data_e5b72b3c843320a2f47aea654ec7114f
#
_entry.id   e5b72b3c843320a2f47aea654ec7114f
#
_cell.length_a   1.000
_cell.length_b   1.000
_cell.length_c   1.000
_cell.angle_alpha   90.00
_cell.angle_beta   90.00
_cell.angle_gamma   90.00
#
_symmetry.space_group_name_H-M   'P 1'
#
loop_
_entity.id
_entity.type
_entity.pdbx_description
1 polymer ?
#
loop_
_entity_poly.entity_id
_entity_poly.type
_entity_poly.pdbx_seq_one_letter_code
_entity_poly.pdbx_strand_id
1 'polypeptide(L)'
;MKHLFIINPAAGRQDSTERLLEHIQALELDTELFLTARAGDALRRTQQAVQQGEPMRIYACGGDGTLNEVVCGAAGHDHVAVTNVPKGTAC
;
A
#
# COMPACT_ATOMS: atom_id res chain seq x y z
N MET A 1 15.82 3.47 1.59
CA MET A 1 14.57 3.62 0.81
C MET A 1 13.38 3.41 1.73
N LYS A 2 12.40 4.27 1.61
CA LYS A 2 11.17 4.16 2.40
C LYS A 2 10.22 3.14 1.79
N HIS A 3 9.53 2.39 2.64
CA HIS A 3 8.54 1.40 2.23
C HIS A 3 7.18 1.81 2.82
N LEU A 4 6.24 2.18 1.95
CA LEU A 4 4.90 2.59 2.37
C LEU A 4 3.91 1.47 2.02
N PHE A 5 3.23 0.94 3.03
CA PHE A 5 2.22 -0.09 2.84
C PHE A 5 0.84 0.55 2.95
N ILE A 6 0.12 0.55 1.85
CA ILE A 6 -1.27 1.04 1.80
C ILE A 6 -2.17 -0.18 1.83
N ILE A 7 -2.92 -0.32 2.92
CA ILE A 7 -3.66 -1.54 3.23
C ILE A 7 -5.15 -1.24 3.27
N ASN A 8 -5.91 -2.00 2.50
CA ASN A 8 -7.37 -1.98 2.59
C ASN A 8 -7.81 -3.07 3.56
N PRO A 9 -8.19 -2.75 4.80
CA PRO A 9 -8.56 -3.77 5.77
C PRO A 9 -9.87 -4.48 5.42
N ALA A 10 -10.69 -3.90 4.56
CA ALA A 10 -11.93 -4.52 4.14
C ALA A 10 -11.73 -5.58 3.06
N ALA A 11 -10.56 -5.64 2.43
CA ALA A 11 -10.29 -6.62 1.41
C ALA A 11 -9.91 -7.95 2.06
N GLY A 12 -10.54 -9.03 1.61
CA GLY A 12 -10.24 -10.35 2.12
C GLY A 12 -10.78 -10.59 3.51
N ARG A 13 -10.16 -11.54 4.22
CA ARG A 13 -10.61 -11.92 5.55
C ARG A 13 -10.07 -10.94 6.58
N GLN A 14 -10.81 -10.79 7.66
CA GLN A 14 -10.47 -9.85 8.70
C GLN A 14 -9.09 -10.14 9.32
N ASP A 15 -8.77 -11.42 9.54
CA ASP A 15 -7.50 -11.79 10.14
C ASP A 15 -6.30 -11.59 9.22
N SER A 16 -6.51 -11.44 7.92
CA SER A 16 -5.40 -11.25 6.99
C SER A 16 -4.71 -9.91 7.19
N THR A 17 -5.43 -8.88 7.64
CA THR A 17 -4.81 -7.59 7.96
C THR A 17 -3.85 -7.72 9.14
N GLU A 18 -4.27 -8.43 10.19
CA GLU A 18 -3.43 -8.62 11.36
C GLU A 18 -2.15 -9.38 11.03
N ARG A 19 -2.27 -10.45 10.23
CA ARG A 19 -1.11 -11.22 9.79
C ARG A 19 -0.15 -10.38 8.97
N LEU A 20 -0.70 -9.57 8.08
CA LEU A 20 0.13 -8.70 7.25
C LEU A 20 0.89 -7.69 8.10
N LEU A 21 0.23 -7.07 9.07
CA LEU A 21 0.89 -6.12 9.97
C LEU A 21 2.01 -6.78 10.77
N GLU A 22 1.80 -8.00 11.23
CA GLU A 22 2.83 -8.74 11.95
C GLU A 22 4.05 -9.01 11.05
N HIS A 23 3.81 -9.40 9.80
CA HIS A 23 4.91 -9.64 8.86
C HIS A 23 5.69 -8.36 8.58
N ILE A 24 4.99 -7.25 8.39
CA ILE A 24 5.65 -5.97 8.11
C ILE A 24 6.50 -5.54 9.30
N GLN A 25 6.00 -5.69 10.51
CA GLN A 25 6.74 -5.32 11.70
C GLN A 25 8.00 -6.15 11.89
N ALA A 26 8.00 -7.39 11.37
CA ALA A 26 9.17 -8.26 11.45
C ALA A 26 10.24 -7.91 10.42
N LEU A 27 9.96 -7.04 9.46
CA LEU A 27 10.87 -6.72 8.36
C LEU A 27 11.82 -5.63 8.80
N GLU A 28 12.40 -5.36 9.63
CA GLU A 28 13.41 -4.34 10.01
C GLU A 28 13.73 -3.34 8.88
N LEU A 29 12.68 -2.84 8.21
CA LEU A 29 12.81 -1.86 7.14
C LEU A 29 12.26 -0.50 7.61
N ASP A 30 12.63 0.56 6.90
CA ASP A 30 12.02 1.86 7.12
C ASP A 30 10.61 1.83 6.53
N THR A 31 9.62 1.50 7.34
CA THR A 31 8.26 1.26 6.90
C THR A 31 7.28 2.29 7.45
N GLU A 32 6.26 2.57 6.66
CA GLU A 32 5.12 3.37 7.09
C GLU A 32 3.86 2.63 6.67
N LEU A 33 2.84 2.66 7.52
CA LEU A 33 1.58 1.96 7.28
C LEU A 33 0.45 2.95 7.13
N PHE A 34 -0.44 2.70 6.17
CA PHE A 34 -1.63 3.49 6.00
C PHE A 34 -2.81 2.57 5.72
N LEU A 35 -3.84 2.64 6.57
CA LEU A 35 -5.05 1.83 6.42
C LEU A 35 -6.13 2.69 5.76
N THR A 36 -6.68 2.21 4.65
CA THR A 36 -7.73 2.94 3.95
C THR A 36 -9.08 2.76 4.64
N ALA A 37 -9.93 3.77 4.58
CA ALA A 37 -11.27 3.72 5.15
C ALA A 37 -12.36 3.75 4.08
N ARG A 38 -12.05 4.27 2.91
CA ARG A 38 -13.05 4.43 1.84
C ARG A 38 -12.36 4.54 0.48
N ALA A 39 -13.16 4.48 -0.58
CA ALA A 39 -12.67 4.67 -1.94
C ALA A 39 -11.99 6.03 -2.08
N GLY A 40 -10.89 6.08 -2.80
CA GLY A 40 -10.11 7.28 -3.00
C GLY A 40 -8.99 7.50 -1.99
N ASP A 41 -9.03 6.83 -0.84
CA ASP A 41 -8.01 7.02 0.19
C ASP A 41 -6.62 6.59 -0.30
N ALA A 42 -6.53 5.46 -0.99
CA ALA A 42 -5.26 4.97 -1.48
C ALA A 42 -4.67 5.91 -2.52
N LEU A 43 -5.50 6.45 -3.39
CA LEU A 43 -5.07 7.43 -4.38
C LEU A 43 -4.51 8.68 -3.71
N ARG A 44 -5.26 9.24 -2.77
CA ARG A 44 -4.84 10.46 -2.07
C ARG A 44 -3.55 10.26 -1.30
N ARG A 45 -3.43 9.13 -0.60
CA ARG A 45 -2.21 8.86 0.17
C ARG A 45 -1.00 8.71 -0.74
N THR A 46 -1.19 8.03 -1.88
CA THR A 46 -0.11 7.87 -2.85
C THR A 46 0.31 9.22 -3.42
N GLN A 47 -0.64 10.07 -3.75
CA GLN A 47 -0.32 11.41 -4.26
C GLN A 47 0.47 12.22 -3.24
N GLN A 48 0.13 12.13 -1.98
CA GLN A 48 0.89 12.81 -0.92
C GLN A 48 2.32 12.27 -0.83
N ALA A 49 2.48 10.96 -0.94
CA ALA A 49 3.78 10.33 -0.84
C ALA A 49 4.71 10.73 -1.98
N VAL A 50 4.19 10.74 -3.22
CA VAL A 50 5.04 11.07 -4.36
C VAL A 50 5.51 12.53 -4.34
N GLN A 51 4.77 13.41 -3.71
CA GLN A 51 5.15 14.82 -3.60
C GLN A 51 6.37 15.03 -2.71
N GLN A 52 6.71 14.07 -1.88
CA GLN A 52 7.88 14.18 -1.01
C GLN A 52 9.20 14.10 -1.78
N GLY A 53 9.17 13.54 -2.99
CA GLY A 53 10.34 13.50 -3.86
C GLY A 53 11.40 12.47 -3.47
N GLU A 54 11.18 11.69 -2.43
CA GLU A 54 12.14 10.68 -1.98
C GLU A 54 11.92 9.35 -2.69
N PRO A 55 12.98 8.58 -2.94
CA PRO A 55 12.82 7.23 -3.45
C PRO A 55 11.98 6.40 -2.49
N MET A 56 10.99 5.68 -3.05
CA MET A 56 10.02 4.99 -2.22
C MET A 56 9.47 3.79 -2.97
N ARG A 57 9.16 2.73 -2.23
CA ARG A 57 8.35 1.63 -2.75
C ARG A 57 7.00 1.66 -2.03
N ILE A 58 5.93 1.65 -2.82
CA ILE A 58 4.58 1.64 -2.29
C ILE A 58 3.97 0.28 -2.54
N TYR A 59 3.46 -0.35 -1.49
CA TYR A 59 2.85 -1.67 -1.54
C TYR A 59 1.34 -1.51 -1.48
N ALA A 60 0.65 -1.95 -2.54
CA ALA A 60 -0.81 -1.93 -2.57
C ALA A 60 -1.31 -3.25 -1.99
N CYS A 61 -1.81 -3.21 -0.76
CA CYS A 61 -2.24 -4.39 -0.04
C CYS A 61 -3.76 -4.44 0.01
N GLY A 62 -4.35 -5.13 -0.95
CA GLY A 62 -5.80 -5.22 -1.06
C GLY A 62 -6.19 -5.91 -2.35
N GLY A 63 -7.30 -5.49 -2.93
CA GLY A 63 -7.77 -6.01 -4.21
C GLY A 63 -7.40 -5.10 -5.36
N ASP A 64 -8.04 -5.32 -6.50
CA ASP A 64 -7.76 -4.57 -7.73
C ASP A 64 -8.02 -3.07 -7.58
N GLY A 65 -9.01 -2.70 -6.81
CA GLY A 65 -9.32 -1.28 -6.58
C GLY A 65 -8.19 -0.55 -5.87
N THR A 66 -7.61 -1.16 -4.84
CA THR A 66 -6.49 -0.57 -4.13
C THR A 66 -5.28 -0.44 -5.05
N LEU A 67 -4.97 -1.50 -5.79
CA LEU A 67 -3.86 -1.47 -6.75
C LEU A 67 -4.05 -0.38 -7.78
N ASN A 68 -5.24 -0.27 -8.34
CA ASN A 68 -5.54 0.74 -9.36
C ASN A 68 -5.33 2.16 -8.82
N GLU A 69 -5.78 2.43 -7.61
CA GLU A 69 -5.61 3.75 -6.99
C GLU A 69 -4.14 4.09 -6.76
N VAL A 70 -3.37 3.11 -6.27
CA VAL A 70 -1.94 3.33 -6.04
C VAL A 70 -1.20 3.57 -7.35
N VAL A 71 -1.48 2.77 -8.37
CA VAL A 71 -0.85 2.92 -9.68
C VAL A 71 -1.19 4.28 -10.28
N CYS A 72 -2.45 4.69 -10.19
CA CYS A 72 -2.85 6.00 -10.71
C CYS A 72 -2.15 7.14 -9.97
N GLY A 73 -2.02 7.04 -8.66
CA GLY A 73 -1.36 8.08 -7.88
C GLY A 73 0.14 8.15 -8.12
N ALA A 74 0.77 7.03 -8.45
CA ALA A 74 2.21 6.96 -8.68
C ALA A 74 2.61 7.20 -10.15
N ALA A 75 1.66 7.24 -11.06
CA ALA A 75 1.93 7.34 -12.49
C ALA A 75 2.75 8.59 -12.81
N GLY A 76 3.77 8.44 -13.65
CA GLY A 76 4.62 9.54 -14.04
C GLY A 76 5.70 9.93 -13.05
N HIS A 77 5.86 9.19 -11.95
CA HIS A 77 6.85 9.52 -10.92
C HIS A 77 7.92 8.42 -10.85
N ASP A 78 9.08 8.69 -11.42
CA ASP A 78 10.14 7.69 -11.56
C ASP A 78 10.79 7.28 -10.25
N HIS A 79 10.67 8.10 -9.21
CA HIS A 79 11.29 7.80 -7.91
C HIS A 79 10.46 6.84 -7.05
N VAL A 80 9.31 6.41 -7.54
CA VAL A 80 8.37 5.55 -6.81
C VAL A 80 8.16 4.25 -7.58
N ALA A 81 8.34 3.12 -6.88
CA ALA A 81 8.01 1.80 -7.41
C ALA A 81 6.74 1.29 -6.72
N VAL A 82 5.92 0.54 -7.45
CA VAL A 82 4.68 -0.03 -6.90
C VAL A 82 4.77 -1.54 -6.91
N THR A 83 4.41 -2.15 -5.78
CA THR A 83 4.34 -3.60 -5.63
C THR A 83 2.92 -3.97 -5.21
N ASN A 84 2.34 -4.96 -5.87
CA ASN A 84 1.03 -5.46 -5.50
C ASN A 84 1.16 -6.58 -4.47
N VAL A 85 0.45 -6.46 -3.36
CA VAL A 85 0.35 -7.50 -2.35
C VAL A 85 -1.11 -7.91 -2.27
N PRO A 86 -1.52 -8.98 -2.98
CA PRO A 86 -2.92 -9.40 -2.97
C PRO A 86 -3.32 -9.82 -1.57
N LYS A 87 -4.46 -9.32 -1.12
CA LYS A 87 -4.95 -9.57 0.22
C LYS A 87 -6.24 -10.37 0.12
N GLY A 88 -6.29 -11.51 0.79
CA GLY A 88 -7.48 -12.32 0.81
C GLY A 88 -7.78 -13.10 -0.45
N THR A 89 -6.82 -13.19 -1.36
CA THR A 89 -7.02 -13.92 -2.62
C THR A 89 -6.78 -15.41 -2.48
N ALA A 90 -6.21 -15.81 -1.39
CA ALA A 90 -5.81 -17.20 -1.24
C ALA A 90 -6.97 -18.05 -0.82
N CYS A 91 -8.01 -17.79 -0.97
CA CYS A 91 -9.13 -18.63 -0.59
C CYS A 91 -8.70 -19.90 0.11
#